data_3bfbbf7b04e89dc9c4a4e98062479fb4
#
_entry.id   3bfbbf7b04e89dc9c4a4e98062479fb4
#
_cell.length_a   1.000
_cell.length_b   1.000
_cell.length_c   1.000
_cell.angle_alpha   90.00
_cell.angle_beta   90.00
_cell.angle_gamma   90.00
#
_symmetry.space_group_name_H-M   'P 1'
#
loop_
_entity.id
_entity.type
_entity.pdbx_description
1 polymer ?
#
loop_
_entity_poly.entity_id
_entity_poly.type
_entity_poly.pdbx_seq_one_letter_code
_entity_poly.pdbx_strand_id
1 'polypeptide(L)'
;MPSLPLPSILDLSIATQAYGVVVAGVGGTGVITIGQLLGMAAHLDGLGIVTQDSAGLAQKGGATWSHVLLAKNQDQIQTTRVSMAAADLILGCDPIVSAGKETLSRMIEGRTRVALNSHSTPTAAFVKNTQWQNPADSCATEIAAAVGISGLAAFDADQLSSQLMGDTIYINPMILGY
;
A
#
# COMPACT_ATOMS: atom_id res chain seq x y z
N MET A 1 -6.91 -9.78 28.45
CA MET A 1 -6.47 -8.77 27.47
C MET A 1 -7.58 -7.73 27.38
N PRO A 2 -7.30 -6.42 27.42
CA PRO A 2 -8.35 -5.45 27.18
C PRO A 2 -8.88 -5.66 25.74
N SER A 3 -10.19 -5.69 25.59
CA SER A 3 -10.82 -5.73 24.27
C SER A 3 -10.59 -4.38 23.60
N LEU A 4 -9.77 -4.35 22.57
CA LEU A 4 -9.66 -3.16 21.72
C LEU A 4 -10.98 -2.99 20.93
N PRO A 5 -11.49 -1.76 20.79
CA PRO A 5 -12.63 -1.53 19.92
C PRO A 5 -12.27 -1.94 18.49
N LEU A 6 -13.14 -2.72 17.87
CA LEU A 6 -12.99 -3.03 16.45
C LEU A 6 -13.14 -1.75 15.63
N PRO A 7 -12.35 -1.59 14.56
CA PRO A 7 -12.51 -0.46 13.64
C PRO A 7 -13.90 -0.50 12.98
N SER A 8 -14.40 0.65 12.58
CA SER A 8 -15.64 0.73 11.81
C SER A 8 -15.44 0.07 10.44
N ILE A 9 -16.36 -0.82 10.08
CA ILE A 9 -16.34 -1.47 8.77
C ILE A 9 -16.69 -0.44 7.70
N LEU A 10 -15.92 -0.41 6.61
CA LEU A 10 -16.25 0.38 5.43
C LEU A 10 -17.53 -0.16 4.78
N ASP A 11 -18.57 0.67 4.71
CA ASP A 11 -19.82 0.28 4.05
C ASP A 11 -19.73 0.57 2.55
N LEU A 12 -19.36 -0.43 1.76
CA LEU A 12 -19.33 -0.36 0.30
C LEU A 12 -20.73 -0.36 -0.34
N SER A 13 -21.79 -0.60 0.45
CA SER A 13 -23.15 -0.66 -0.07
C SER A 13 -23.65 0.69 -0.61
N ILE A 14 -23.12 1.79 -0.09
CA ILE A 14 -23.47 3.17 -0.49
C ILE A 14 -22.47 3.75 -1.50
N ALA A 15 -21.36 3.07 -1.78
CA ALA A 15 -20.38 3.54 -2.75
C ALA A 15 -20.92 3.39 -4.17
N THR A 16 -20.92 4.49 -4.91
CA THR A 16 -21.32 4.52 -6.33
C THR A 16 -20.17 4.17 -7.27
N GLN A 17 -18.95 4.17 -6.76
CA GLN A 17 -17.72 3.89 -7.51
C GLN A 17 -16.92 2.79 -6.82
N ALA A 18 -16.06 2.12 -7.58
CA ALA A 18 -15.15 1.15 -7.03
C ALA A 18 -14.16 1.81 -6.05
N TYR A 19 -13.90 1.14 -4.94
CA TYR A 19 -12.88 1.52 -3.96
C TYR A 19 -11.52 1.05 -4.46
N GLY A 20 -10.59 1.98 -4.61
CA GLY A 20 -9.27 1.71 -5.20
C GLY A 20 -8.19 1.57 -4.13
N VAL A 21 -7.59 0.37 -4.03
CA VAL A 21 -6.42 0.10 -3.17
C VAL A 21 -5.19 -0.10 -4.04
N VAL A 22 -4.07 0.49 -3.65
CA VAL A 22 -2.75 0.22 -4.26
C VAL A 22 -1.80 -0.24 -3.19
N VAL A 23 -1.26 -1.44 -3.36
CA VAL A 23 -0.15 -1.95 -2.55
C VAL A 23 1.13 -1.65 -3.30
N ALA A 24 2.04 -0.89 -2.69
CA ALA A 24 3.28 -0.44 -3.31
C ALA A 24 4.50 -0.86 -2.49
N GLY A 25 5.48 -1.47 -3.12
CA GLY A 25 6.69 -1.92 -2.42
C GLY A 25 7.73 -2.54 -3.35
N VAL A 26 8.72 -3.18 -2.76
CA VAL A 26 9.83 -3.81 -3.49
C VAL A 26 9.43 -5.22 -3.93
N GLY A 27 9.77 -5.57 -5.17
CA GLY A 27 9.50 -6.90 -5.71
C GLY A 27 10.20 -8.01 -4.92
N GLY A 28 9.48 -9.11 -4.70
CA GLY A 28 9.96 -10.25 -3.92
C GLY A 28 9.67 -10.16 -2.42
N THR A 29 9.11 -9.06 -1.91
CA THR A 29 8.76 -8.90 -0.48
C THR A 29 7.32 -9.29 -0.14
N GLY A 30 6.54 -9.75 -1.10
CA GLY A 30 5.16 -10.18 -0.86
C GLY A 30 4.08 -9.12 -1.17
N VAL A 31 4.41 -8.06 -1.91
CA VAL A 31 3.44 -7.02 -2.33
C VAL A 31 2.24 -7.64 -3.06
N ILE A 32 2.51 -8.52 -4.02
CA ILE A 32 1.47 -9.23 -4.79
C ILE A 32 0.62 -10.11 -3.87
N THR A 33 1.23 -10.76 -2.89
CA THR A 33 0.52 -11.61 -1.92
C THR A 33 -0.54 -10.82 -1.15
N ILE A 34 -0.24 -9.57 -0.76
CA ILE A 34 -1.22 -8.71 -0.09
C ILE A 34 -2.41 -8.40 -1.00
N GLY A 35 -2.16 -8.04 -2.26
CA GLY A 35 -3.23 -7.83 -3.24
C GLY A 35 -4.11 -9.06 -3.46
N GLN A 36 -3.49 -10.25 -3.52
CA GLN A 36 -4.21 -11.53 -3.66
C GLN A 36 -5.04 -11.86 -2.41
N LEU A 37 -4.52 -11.58 -1.20
CA LEU A 37 -5.28 -11.77 0.04
C LEU A 37 -6.51 -10.87 0.08
N LEU A 38 -6.37 -9.59 -0.26
CA LEU A 38 -7.49 -8.66 -0.37
C LEU A 38 -8.51 -9.13 -1.41
N GLY A 39 -8.01 -9.56 -2.58
CA GLY A 39 -8.86 -10.10 -3.65
C GLY A 39 -9.65 -11.32 -3.22
N MET A 40 -9.02 -12.26 -2.53
CA MET A 40 -9.67 -13.46 -2.02
C MET A 40 -10.69 -13.14 -0.93
N ALA A 41 -10.35 -12.26 0.01
CA ALA A 41 -11.28 -11.83 1.06
C ALA A 41 -12.54 -11.18 0.46
N ALA A 42 -12.37 -10.26 -0.48
CA ALA A 42 -13.49 -9.61 -1.17
C ALA A 42 -14.37 -10.62 -1.95
N HIS A 43 -13.73 -11.59 -2.61
CA HIS A 43 -14.45 -12.65 -3.31
C HIS A 43 -15.30 -13.50 -2.35
N LEU A 44 -14.74 -13.87 -1.20
CA LEU A 44 -15.47 -14.64 -0.17
C LEU A 44 -16.64 -13.85 0.42
N ASP A 45 -16.51 -12.53 0.52
CA ASP A 45 -17.58 -11.63 0.97
C ASP A 45 -18.62 -11.34 -0.14
N GLY A 46 -18.44 -11.89 -1.35
CA GLY A 46 -19.36 -11.71 -2.47
C GLY A 46 -19.29 -10.34 -3.12
N LEU A 47 -18.19 -9.60 -2.94
CA LEU A 47 -17.95 -8.30 -3.57
C LEU A 47 -17.45 -8.46 -5.02
N GLY A 48 -17.71 -7.43 -5.83
CA GLY A 48 -17.02 -7.26 -7.10
C GLY A 48 -15.55 -6.94 -6.87
N ILE A 49 -14.64 -7.62 -7.59
CA ILE A 49 -13.20 -7.52 -7.40
C ILE A 49 -12.45 -7.61 -8.72
N VAL A 50 -11.45 -6.74 -8.87
CA VAL A 50 -10.41 -6.85 -9.90
C VAL A 50 -9.06 -6.60 -9.25
N THR A 51 -8.11 -7.49 -9.50
CA THR A 51 -6.72 -7.33 -9.10
C THR A 51 -5.82 -7.28 -10.32
N GLN A 52 -4.86 -6.37 -10.33
CA GLN A 52 -3.83 -6.32 -11.35
C GLN A 52 -2.48 -5.97 -10.77
N ASP A 53 -1.51 -6.84 -11.01
CA ASP A 53 -0.14 -6.65 -10.57
C ASP A 53 0.71 -6.02 -11.69
N SER A 54 1.64 -5.17 -11.27
CA SER A 54 2.61 -4.52 -12.15
C SER A 54 3.97 -4.54 -11.48
N ALA A 55 4.94 -5.14 -12.13
CA ALA A 55 6.32 -5.17 -11.65
C ALA A 55 7.19 -4.28 -12.54
N GLY A 56 8.13 -3.56 -11.93
CA GLY A 56 9.17 -2.86 -12.65
C GLY A 56 10.10 -3.84 -13.37
N LEU A 57 10.81 -3.36 -14.39
CA LEU A 57 11.69 -4.19 -15.24
C LEU A 57 12.93 -4.76 -14.54
N ALA A 58 13.21 -4.38 -13.30
CA ALA A 58 14.31 -4.92 -12.53
C ALA A 58 13.99 -6.35 -12.05
N GLN A 59 14.82 -7.32 -12.40
CA GLN A 59 14.63 -8.73 -12.08
C GLN A 59 14.62 -9.05 -10.57
N LYS A 60 15.26 -8.21 -9.75
CA LYS A 60 15.24 -8.29 -8.27
C LYS A 60 15.22 -6.88 -7.69
N GLY A 61 14.40 -6.67 -6.68
CA GLY A 61 14.35 -5.38 -5.96
C GLY A 61 13.77 -4.21 -6.75
N GLY A 62 13.07 -4.46 -7.87
CA GLY A 62 12.32 -3.45 -8.61
C GLY A 62 11.05 -3.04 -7.90
N ALA A 63 10.55 -1.85 -8.21
CA ALA A 63 9.26 -1.41 -7.72
C ALA A 63 8.15 -2.35 -8.22
N THR A 64 7.23 -2.70 -7.33
CA THR A 64 6.09 -3.56 -7.63
C THR A 64 4.83 -2.95 -7.05
N TRP A 65 3.77 -3.03 -7.82
CA TRP A 65 2.45 -2.56 -7.40
C TRP A 65 1.41 -3.65 -7.59
N SER A 66 0.49 -3.76 -6.65
CA SER A 66 -0.75 -4.52 -6.82
C SER A 66 -1.93 -3.55 -6.70
N HIS A 67 -2.70 -3.46 -7.77
CA HIS A 67 -3.92 -2.66 -7.83
C HIS A 67 -5.10 -3.55 -7.50
N VAL A 68 -5.90 -3.16 -6.52
CA VAL A 68 -7.11 -3.87 -6.10
C VAL A 68 -8.28 -2.91 -6.21
N LEU A 69 -9.28 -3.26 -6.99
CA LEU A 69 -10.52 -2.52 -7.13
C LEU A 69 -11.65 -3.33 -6.50
N LEU A 70 -12.34 -2.75 -5.54
CA LEU A 70 -13.42 -3.36 -4.78
C LEU A 70 -14.72 -2.62 -5.06
N ALA A 71 -15.81 -3.34 -5.26
CA ALA A 71 -17.14 -2.74 -5.42
C ALA A 71 -18.21 -3.67 -4.85
N LYS A 72 -19.41 -3.14 -4.66
CA LYS A 72 -20.57 -3.98 -4.28
C LYS A 72 -20.86 -5.04 -5.34
N ASN A 73 -20.80 -4.66 -6.61
CA ASN A 73 -21.06 -5.55 -7.74
C ASN A 73 -19.93 -5.46 -8.77
N GLN A 74 -19.69 -6.54 -9.49
CA GLN A 74 -18.61 -6.62 -10.48
C GLN A 74 -18.77 -5.63 -11.65
N ASP A 75 -19.99 -5.30 -12.04
CA ASP A 75 -20.33 -4.38 -13.13
C ASP A 75 -19.97 -2.91 -12.83
N GLN A 76 -19.75 -2.58 -11.56
CA GLN A 76 -19.29 -1.25 -11.12
C GLN A 76 -17.78 -1.04 -11.38
N ILE A 77 -17.02 -2.11 -11.67
CA ILE A 77 -15.59 -2.03 -11.92
C ILE A 77 -15.35 -2.00 -13.43
N GLN A 78 -14.98 -0.82 -13.94
CA GLN A 78 -14.82 -0.55 -15.36
C GLN A 78 -13.36 -0.57 -15.83
N THR A 79 -12.40 -0.68 -14.90
CA THR A 79 -10.96 -0.62 -15.16
C THR A 79 -10.25 -1.75 -14.44
N THR A 80 -9.04 -2.08 -14.88
CA THR A 80 -8.21 -3.09 -14.21
C THR A 80 -7.19 -2.49 -13.24
N ARG A 81 -7.01 -1.16 -13.30
CA ARG A 81 -6.04 -0.44 -12.45
C ARG A 81 -6.72 0.75 -11.79
N VAL A 82 -6.24 1.08 -10.60
CA VAL A 82 -6.58 2.34 -9.96
C VAL A 82 -6.06 3.48 -10.85
N SER A 83 -6.93 4.37 -11.26
CA SER A 83 -6.61 5.49 -12.15
C SER A 83 -5.84 6.58 -11.41
N MET A 84 -5.32 7.58 -12.16
CA MET A 84 -4.67 8.75 -11.57
C MET A 84 -5.67 9.49 -10.68
N ALA A 85 -5.22 9.99 -9.53
CA ALA A 85 -6.03 10.69 -8.52
C ALA A 85 -7.30 9.91 -8.09
N ALA A 86 -7.22 8.58 -8.05
CA ALA A 86 -8.39 7.73 -7.76
C ALA A 86 -8.14 6.66 -6.69
N ALA A 87 -6.98 6.67 -6.03
CA ALA A 87 -6.72 5.77 -4.93
C ALA A 87 -7.48 6.23 -3.68
N ASP A 88 -8.18 5.31 -3.04
CA ASP A 88 -8.78 5.51 -1.72
C ASP A 88 -7.80 5.11 -0.62
N LEU A 89 -7.04 4.03 -0.84
CA LEU A 89 -6.05 3.52 0.11
C LEU A 89 -4.74 3.17 -0.60
N ILE A 90 -3.63 3.58 0.00
CA ILE A 90 -2.28 3.12 -0.36
C ILE A 90 -1.72 2.32 0.81
N LEU A 91 -1.31 1.09 0.55
CA LEU A 91 -0.52 0.26 1.45
C LEU A 91 0.94 0.36 1.03
N GLY A 92 1.67 1.26 1.67
CA GLY A 92 3.07 1.57 1.36
C GLY A 92 4.02 0.65 2.11
N CYS A 93 4.36 -0.49 1.50
CA CYS A 93 5.29 -1.47 2.07
C CYS A 93 6.75 -0.99 2.04
N ASP A 94 7.06 -0.04 1.15
CA ASP A 94 8.36 0.61 1.04
C ASP A 94 8.18 2.12 0.76
N PRO A 95 8.86 3.02 1.51
CA PRO A 95 8.66 4.45 1.37
C PRO A 95 9.15 5.00 0.02
N ILE A 96 10.23 4.46 -0.55
CA ILE A 96 10.79 4.93 -1.82
C ILE A 96 9.84 4.63 -2.97
N VAL A 97 9.28 3.41 -3.01
CA VAL A 97 8.29 3.01 -4.02
C VAL A 97 7.00 3.80 -3.82
N SER A 98 6.59 4.02 -2.57
CA SER A 98 5.36 4.75 -2.24
C SER A 98 5.44 6.23 -2.60
N ALA A 99 6.61 6.88 -2.47
CA ALA A 99 6.87 8.25 -2.91
C ALA A 99 7.26 8.33 -4.40
N GLY A 100 7.30 7.22 -5.10
CA GLY A 100 7.56 7.20 -6.55
C GLY A 100 6.43 7.86 -7.34
N LYS A 101 6.76 8.47 -8.49
CA LYS A 101 5.80 9.18 -9.37
C LYS A 101 4.58 8.35 -9.72
N GLU A 102 4.76 7.04 -9.94
CA GLU A 102 3.68 6.10 -10.26
C GLU A 102 2.65 6.02 -9.14
N THR A 103 3.10 5.93 -7.88
CA THR A 103 2.22 5.85 -6.71
C THR A 103 1.63 7.21 -6.35
N LEU A 104 2.45 8.27 -6.31
CA LEU A 104 2.00 9.63 -6.01
C LEU A 104 0.93 10.12 -6.99
N SER A 105 1.04 9.78 -8.28
CA SER A 105 0.05 10.20 -9.28
C SER A 105 -1.36 9.67 -9.02
N ARG A 106 -1.52 8.66 -8.18
CA ARG A 106 -2.82 8.06 -7.83
C ARG A 106 -3.44 8.65 -6.59
N MET A 107 -2.64 9.39 -5.81
CA MET A 107 -3.08 10.04 -4.57
C MET A 107 -3.83 11.34 -4.85
N ILE A 108 -4.72 11.69 -3.96
CA ILE A 108 -5.45 12.96 -3.94
C ILE A 108 -5.70 13.38 -2.50
N GLU A 109 -5.46 14.67 -2.23
CA GLU A 109 -5.69 15.25 -0.92
C GLU A 109 -7.16 15.13 -0.49
N GLY A 110 -7.36 14.82 0.78
CA GLY A 110 -8.69 14.70 1.39
C GLY A 110 -9.43 13.39 1.11
N ARG A 111 -8.97 12.59 0.12
CA ARG A 111 -9.56 11.28 -0.19
C ARG A 111 -8.63 10.13 0.16
N THR A 112 -7.42 10.15 -0.37
CA THR A 112 -6.48 9.02 -0.23
C THR A 112 -5.99 8.91 1.22
N ARG A 113 -6.06 7.70 1.77
CA ARG A 113 -5.40 7.32 3.01
C ARG A 113 -4.17 6.49 2.70
N VAL A 114 -3.12 6.67 3.50
CA VAL A 114 -1.85 5.95 3.30
C VAL A 114 -1.43 5.32 4.63
N ALA A 115 -1.27 4.01 4.64
CA ALA A 115 -0.55 3.29 5.68
C ALA A 115 0.86 3.01 5.16
N LEU A 116 1.88 3.60 5.79
CA LEU A 116 3.25 3.60 5.29
C LEU A 116 4.18 2.89 6.27
N ASN A 117 4.96 1.94 5.78
CA ASN A 117 6.15 1.50 6.50
C ASN A 117 7.19 2.64 6.47
N SER A 118 7.58 3.13 7.64
CA SER A 118 8.59 4.19 7.75
C SER A 118 10.02 3.67 7.60
N HIS A 119 10.23 2.35 7.68
CA HIS A 119 11.55 1.75 7.45
C HIS A 119 11.78 1.55 5.94
N SER A 120 12.97 1.93 5.46
CA SER A 120 13.36 1.65 4.08
C SER A 120 14.63 0.80 4.05
N THR A 121 14.58 -0.25 3.26
CA THR A 121 15.76 -1.08 3.00
C THR A 121 16.69 -0.35 2.03
N PRO A 122 18.01 -0.32 2.28
CA PRO A 122 18.97 0.27 1.36
C PRO A 122 18.84 -0.34 -0.05
N THR A 123 18.61 0.49 -1.04
CA THR A 123 18.51 0.06 -2.44
C THR A 123 19.89 -0.04 -3.09
N ALA A 124 19.97 -0.53 -4.33
CA ALA A 124 21.22 -0.56 -5.11
C ALA A 124 21.89 0.83 -5.26
N ALA A 125 21.17 1.92 -5.01
CA ALA A 125 21.73 3.27 -4.98
C ALA A 125 22.76 3.45 -3.83
N PHE A 126 22.58 2.76 -2.70
CA PHE A 126 23.52 2.74 -1.59
C PHE A 126 24.92 2.20 -2.01
N VAL A 127 24.94 1.18 -2.85
CA VAL A 127 26.18 0.56 -3.32
C VAL A 127 26.99 1.50 -4.23
N LYS A 128 26.28 2.41 -4.92
CA LYS A 128 26.91 3.36 -5.87
C LYS A 128 27.30 4.69 -5.23
N ASN A 129 26.71 5.04 -4.10
CA ASN A 129 26.95 6.31 -3.41
C ASN A 129 27.16 6.06 -1.91
N THR A 130 28.41 6.12 -1.46
CA THR A 130 28.81 5.93 -0.06
C THR A 130 28.29 7.03 0.88
N GLN A 131 27.81 8.15 0.34
CA GLN A 131 27.18 9.25 1.08
C GLN A 131 25.64 9.19 1.02
N TRP A 132 25.09 8.06 0.56
CA TRP A 132 23.64 7.88 0.50
C TRP A 132 23.02 7.99 1.90
N GLN A 133 22.04 8.87 2.02
CA GLN A 133 21.21 9.00 3.22
C GLN A 133 19.87 8.35 2.93
N ASN A 134 19.29 7.69 3.95
CA ASN A 134 17.99 7.07 3.82
C ASN A 134 16.92 8.16 3.54
N PRO A 135 16.23 8.12 2.39
CA PRO A 135 15.25 9.15 2.03
C PRO A 135 13.87 8.95 2.69
N ALA A 136 13.72 8.03 3.65
CA ALA A 136 12.41 7.68 4.21
C ALA A 136 11.65 8.89 4.74
N ASP A 137 12.32 9.81 5.45
CA ASP A 137 11.68 11.02 5.99
C ASP A 137 11.24 11.98 4.88
N SER A 138 12.06 12.14 3.83
CA SER A 138 11.67 12.96 2.67
C SER A 138 10.52 12.33 1.89
N CYS A 139 10.52 10.99 1.75
CA CYS A 139 9.43 10.25 1.13
C CYS A 139 8.11 10.42 1.92
N ALA A 140 8.15 10.32 3.23
CA ALA A 140 6.98 10.55 4.08
C ALA A 140 6.45 12.00 3.94
N THR A 141 7.37 12.98 3.85
CA THR A 141 7.01 14.39 3.64
C THR A 141 6.33 14.60 2.28
N GLU A 142 6.85 14.00 1.20
CA GLU A 142 6.24 14.08 -0.14
C GLU A 142 4.85 13.43 -0.17
N ILE A 143 4.68 12.27 0.47
CA ILE A 143 3.39 11.60 0.58
C ILE A 143 2.41 12.46 1.39
N ALA A 144 2.84 13.02 2.54
CA ALA A 144 2.01 13.90 3.35
C ALA A 144 1.56 15.15 2.58
N ALA A 145 2.43 15.70 1.72
CA ALA A 145 2.06 16.81 0.84
C ALA A 145 1.01 16.42 -0.21
N ALA A 146 1.01 15.16 -0.68
CA ALA A 146 0.06 14.68 -1.68
C ALA A 146 -1.33 14.33 -1.11
N VAL A 147 -1.41 13.86 0.14
CA VAL A 147 -2.68 13.37 0.74
C VAL A 147 -3.19 14.23 1.90
N GLY A 148 -2.39 15.20 2.35
CA GLY A 148 -2.61 15.94 3.59
C GLY A 148 -2.08 15.17 4.81
N ILE A 149 -1.66 15.88 5.86
CA ILE A 149 -1.07 15.29 7.07
C ILE A 149 -2.00 14.26 7.72
N SER A 150 -3.30 14.50 7.75
CA SER A 150 -4.29 13.57 8.30
C SER A 150 -4.54 12.34 7.42
N GLY A 151 -4.05 12.34 6.18
CA GLY A 151 -4.15 11.22 5.24
C GLY A 151 -3.05 10.19 5.37
N LEU A 152 -1.94 10.53 6.05
CA LEU A 152 -0.78 9.65 6.22
C LEU A 152 -0.72 9.09 7.64
N ALA A 153 -0.62 7.77 7.74
CA ALA A 153 -0.21 7.06 8.95
C ALA A 153 1.08 6.29 8.65
N ALA A 154 2.15 6.60 9.36
CA ALA A 154 3.45 5.98 9.17
C ALA A 154 3.92 5.32 10.48
N PHE A 155 4.44 4.09 10.39
CA PHE A 155 4.99 3.36 11.52
C PHE A 155 6.11 2.41 11.06
N ASP A 156 7.01 2.06 11.97
CA ASP A 156 8.09 1.12 11.69
C ASP A 156 7.55 -0.32 11.77
N ALA A 157 7.11 -0.84 10.63
CA ALA A 157 6.59 -2.20 10.50
C ALA A 157 7.69 -3.26 10.64
N ASP A 158 8.94 -2.93 10.30
CA ASP A 158 10.11 -3.82 10.47
C ASP A 158 10.38 -4.07 11.94
N GLN A 159 10.44 -3.00 12.75
CA GLN A 159 10.65 -3.11 14.17
C GLN A 159 9.51 -3.89 14.83
N LEU A 160 8.26 -3.56 14.52
CA LEU A 160 7.10 -4.24 15.10
C LEU A 160 7.06 -5.72 14.70
N SER A 161 7.28 -6.03 13.43
CA SER A 161 7.31 -7.41 12.92
C SER A 161 8.38 -8.23 13.64
N SER A 162 9.60 -7.70 13.75
CA SER A 162 10.70 -8.39 14.43
C SER A 162 10.41 -8.60 15.92
N GLN A 163 9.82 -7.62 16.60
CA GLN A 163 9.52 -7.70 18.04
C GLN A 163 8.35 -8.63 18.36
N LEU A 164 7.30 -8.63 17.54
CA LEU A 164 6.08 -9.38 17.82
C LEU A 164 6.11 -10.80 17.23
N MET A 165 6.68 -10.94 16.05
CA MET A 165 6.64 -12.18 15.27
C MET A 165 8.01 -12.85 15.13
N GLY A 166 9.10 -12.16 15.50
CA GLY A 166 10.47 -12.67 15.41
C GLY A 166 11.07 -12.66 14.00
N ASP A 167 10.35 -12.14 12.99
CA ASP A 167 10.81 -12.13 11.60
C ASP A 167 10.24 -10.93 10.84
N THR A 168 11.00 -10.40 9.89
CA THR A 168 10.60 -9.29 9.00
C THR A 168 9.70 -9.72 7.85
N ILE A 169 9.50 -11.03 7.63
CA ILE A 169 8.58 -11.54 6.59
C ILE A 169 7.13 -11.07 6.81
N TYR A 170 6.78 -10.69 8.03
CA TYR A 170 5.43 -10.27 8.41
C TYR A 170 5.17 -8.76 8.24
N ILE A 171 6.13 -7.99 7.70
CA ILE A 171 6.00 -6.53 7.49
C ILE A 171 4.73 -6.18 6.71
N ASN A 172 4.56 -6.77 5.53
CA ASN A 172 3.43 -6.45 4.66
C ASN A 172 2.07 -6.91 5.25
N PRO A 173 1.93 -8.11 5.84
CA PRO A 173 0.77 -8.47 6.62
C PRO A 173 0.46 -7.50 7.77
N MET A 174 1.46 -6.94 8.45
CA MET A 174 1.23 -5.95 9.51
C MET A 174 0.68 -4.63 8.96
N ILE A 175 1.18 -4.17 7.81
CA ILE A 175 0.66 -2.97 7.14
C ILE A 175 -0.79 -3.20 6.70
N LEU A 176 -1.12 -4.40 6.23
CA LEU A 176 -2.49 -4.77 5.87
C LEU A 176 -3.42 -4.78 7.08
N GLY A 177 -2.94 -5.22 8.24
CA GLY A 177 -3.73 -5.33 9.47
C GLY A 177 -3.89 -4.02 10.24
N TYR A 178 -3.08 -3.02 9.91
CA TYR A 178 -3.12 -1.69 10.52
C TYR A 178 -4.29 -0.89 9.97
#